data_f731ea59b660c2b77e8abad10fc64dd4
#
_entry.id   f731ea59b660c2b77e8abad10fc64dd4
#
_cell.length_a   1.000
_cell.length_b   1.000
_cell.length_c   1.000
_cell.angle_alpha   90.00
_cell.angle_beta   90.00
_cell.angle_gamma   90.00
#
_symmetry.space_group_name_H-M   'P 1'
#
loop_
_entity.id
_entity.type
_entity.pdbx_description
1 polymer ?
#
loop_
_entity_poly.entity_id
_entity_poly.type
_entity_poly.pdbx_seq_one_letter_code
_entity_poly.pdbx_strand_id
1 'polypeptide(L)'
;MAGAEEFQMVWRQGNIVVLDKEPRTLMPLYPVPTPVSKGVIVTGTVHGNTVITATAAVREPGDTQTYASDVNALLTGARKLVPDLDTRRVVRAFAGGRPVIQGTNDFFIGQSAVVPGLFQAAGIQSPGVASAPAIAERMELVMREAGVELHERADWNPIRRAPDDFDRAPLARKEELIESDPAWGQIVCRCETVPEAEIVAAIRRRPGAVSVEGVKRRCRAGMGRCQSGFCQSRVVAILARELGCEPSEVLLEDAGSWLVEGPLKGVR
;
A
#
# COMPACT_ATOMS: atom_id res chain seq x y z
N MET A 1 -21.09 -11.59 -10.95
CA MET A 1 -20.08 -12.35 -10.23
C MET A 1 -20.46 -13.82 -10.25
N ALA A 2 -19.58 -14.74 -9.83
CA ALA A 2 -19.78 -16.19 -10.02
C ALA A 2 -20.94 -16.83 -9.23
N GLY A 3 -21.60 -16.10 -8.33
CA GLY A 3 -22.74 -16.62 -7.54
C GLY A 3 -22.33 -17.61 -6.42
N ALA A 4 -21.05 -17.68 -6.09
CA ALA A 4 -20.57 -18.52 -4.99
C ALA A 4 -20.72 -17.78 -3.65
N GLU A 5 -21.78 -18.10 -2.90
CA GLU A 5 -22.02 -17.58 -1.54
C GLU A 5 -21.68 -18.67 -0.51
N GLU A 6 -20.40 -19.02 -0.41
CA GLU A 6 -19.95 -20.12 0.45
C GLU A 6 -19.50 -19.63 1.83
N PHE A 7 -19.19 -18.33 1.97
CA PHE A 7 -18.66 -17.76 3.18
C PHE A 7 -19.43 -16.52 3.60
N GLN A 8 -19.72 -16.41 4.88
CA GLN A 8 -20.05 -15.14 5.50
C GLN A 8 -18.76 -14.44 5.92
N MET A 9 -18.55 -13.23 5.41
CA MET A 9 -17.34 -12.47 5.67
C MET A 9 -17.58 -11.43 6.76
N VAL A 10 -16.66 -11.38 7.71
CA VAL A 10 -16.60 -10.34 8.73
C VAL A 10 -15.50 -9.36 8.35
N TRP A 11 -15.83 -8.06 8.37
CA TRP A 11 -14.89 -6.99 8.09
C TRP A 11 -14.21 -6.56 9.40
N ARG A 12 -12.95 -6.99 9.57
CA ARG A 12 -12.14 -6.62 10.73
C ARG A 12 -11.21 -5.48 10.38
N GLN A 13 -11.61 -4.26 10.74
CA GLN A 13 -10.85 -3.05 10.45
C GLN A 13 -9.60 -2.97 11.34
N GLY A 14 -8.48 -2.58 10.73
CA GLY A 14 -7.25 -2.22 11.41
C GLY A 14 -6.84 -0.80 11.07
N ASN A 15 -6.66 0.02 12.11
CA ASN A 15 -6.11 1.36 11.98
C ASN A 15 -4.59 1.33 12.09
N ILE A 16 -3.94 2.21 11.37
CA ILE A 16 -2.48 2.36 11.33
C ILE A 16 -2.16 3.84 11.46
N VAL A 17 -1.15 4.15 12.26
CA VAL A 17 -0.62 5.50 12.43
C VAL A 17 0.84 5.52 12.00
N VAL A 18 1.23 6.51 11.22
CA VAL A 18 2.59 6.73 10.76
C VAL A 18 3.13 8.02 11.36
N LEU A 19 4.28 7.93 12.02
CA LEU A 19 5.03 9.07 12.52
C LEU A 19 6.09 9.50 11.50
N ASP A 20 6.50 10.77 11.57
CA ASP A 20 7.59 11.32 10.76
C ASP A 20 8.92 10.57 11.01
N LYS A 21 9.88 10.79 10.10
CA LYS A 21 11.21 10.14 10.13
C LYS A 21 11.93 10.39 11.45
N GLU A 22 11.85 9.44 12.32
CA GLU A 22 12.60 9.30 13.58
C GLU A 22 12.35 7.88 14.10
N PRO A 23 13.06 6.88 13.57
CA PRO A 23 12.84 5.50 14.00
C PRO A 23 13.29 5.35 15.45
N ARG A 24 12.35 4.99 16.31
CA ARG A 24 12.61 4.73 17.73
C ARG A 24 13.02 3.29 17.99
N THR A 25 12.78 2.40 17.04
CA THR A 25 13.08 0.98 17.16
C THR A 25 13.69 0.44 15.88
N LEU A 26 14.69 -0.42 16.01
CA LEU A 26 15.25 -1.18 14.89
C LEU A 26 14.51 -2.48 14.62
N MET A 27 13.69 -2.93 15.57
CA MET A 27 12.91 -4.17 15.50
C MET A 27 11.46 -3.90 15.87
N PRO A 28 10.50 -4.71 15.36
CA PRO A 28 9.12 -4.63 15.80
C PRO A 28 8.99 -4.97 17.28
N LEU A 29 8.34 -4.08 18.04
CA LEU A 29 8.01 -4.28 19.45
C LEU A 29 6.57 -4.77 19.55
N TYR A 30 6.39 -5.90 20.22
CA TYR A 30 5.09 -6.52 20.46
C TYR A 30 4.80 -6.53 21.95
N PRO A 31 3.58 -6.22 22.39
CA PRO A 31 3.15 -6.54 23.74
C PRO A 31 2.91 -8.05 23.88
N VAL A 32 2.72 -8.51 25.09
CA VAL A 32 2.25 -9.87 25.32
C VAL A 32 0.87 -10.06 24.66
N PRO A 33 0.68 -11.07 23.79
CA PRO A 33 -0.58 -11.29 23.11
C PRO A 33 -1.72 -11.60 24.07
N THR A 34 -2.94 -11.18 23.71
CA THR A 34 -4.17 -11.56 24.38
C THR A 34 -4.97 -12.53 23.50
N PRO A 35 -5.98 -13.24 24.04
CA PRO A 35 -6.85 -14.08 23.21
C PRO A 35 -7.57 -13.32 22.09
N VAL A 36 -7.74 -12.01 22.24
CA VAL A 36 -8.47 -11.17 21.28
C VAL A 36 -7.56 -10.54 20.22
N SER A 37 -6.31 -10.21 20.57
CA SER A 37 -5.43 -9.43 19.70
C SER A 37 -3.96 -9.64 20.03
N LYS A 38 -3.11 -9.50 19.02
CA LYS A 38 -1.65 -9.38 19.18
C LYS A 38 -1.23 -8.07 19.84
N GLY A 39 -2.18 -7.15 20.08
CA GLY A 39 -1.96 -5.84 20.66
C GLY A 39 -1.41 -4.81 19.66
N VAL A 40 -1.08 -3.63 20.19
CA VAL A 40 -0.47 -2.55 19.43
C VAL A 40 1.00 -2.84 19.21
N ILE A 41 1.45 -2.77 17.97
CA ILE A 41 2.84 -3.02 17.56
C ILE A 41 3.47 -1.69 17.18
N VAL A 42 4.71 -1.47 17.59
CA VAL A 42 5.53 -0.32 17.17
C VAL A 42 6.72 -0.83 16.38
N THR A 43 6.91 -0.32 15.17
CA THR A 43 8.02 -0.74 14.31
C THR A 43 8.60 0.42 13.52
N GLY A 44 9.91 0.41 13.32
CA GLY A 44 10.57 1.27 12.35
C GLY A 44 10.36 0.75 10.93
N THR A 45 10.28 1.66 9.97
CA THR A 45 10.25 1.32 8.54
C THR A 45 11.63 1.47 7.93
N VAL A 46 11.85 0.83 6.78
CA VAL A 46 13.09 0.96 6.00
C VAL A 46 13.34 2.41 5.52
N HIS A 47 12.34 3.27 5.56
CA HIS A 47 12.45 4.68 5.18
C HIS A 47 12.59 5.62 6.37
N GLY A 48 12.79 5.09 7.58
CA GLY A 48 13.03 5.87 8.79
C GLY A 48 11.78 6.39 9.51
N ASN A 49 10.57 6.06 9.04
CA ASN A 49 9.35 6.36 9.77
C ASN A 49 9.11 5.34 10.89
N THR A 50 8.33 5.72 11.90
CA THR A 50 7.76 4.78 12.87
C THR A 50 6.30 4.50 12.50
N VAL A 51 5.92 3.23 12.48
CA VAL A 51 4.54 2.78 12.24
C VAL A 51 3.99 2.14 13.50
N ILE A 52 2.78 2.53 13.86
CA ILE A 52 2.01 1.99 14.98
C ILE A 52 0.83 1.23 14.38
N THR A 53 0.74 -0.06 14.65
CA THR A 53 -0.31 -0.97 14.14
C THR A 53 -0.86 -1.82 15.28
N ALA A 54 -1.95 -2.49 15.15
CA ALA A 54 -3.18 -2.14 14.48
C ALA A 54 -4.32 -2.42 15.46
N THR A 55 -5.43 -1.74 15.29
CA THR A 55 -6.69 -2.13 15.93
C THR A 55 -7.29 -3.38 15.27
N ALA A 56 -8.35 -3.94 15.84
CA ALA A 56 -9.05 -5.11 15.33
C ALA A 56 -10.57 -5.00 15.58
N ALA A 57 -11.15 -3.86 15.22
CA ALA A 57 -12.57 -3.62 15.38
C ALA A 57 -13.39 -4.25 14.27
N VAL A 58 -14.50 -4.90 14.61
CA VAL A 58 -15.49 -5.33 13.61
C VAL A 58 -16.26 -4.10 13.15
N ARG A 59 -16.36 -3.93 11.83
CA ARG A 59 -17.05 -2.79 11.19
C ARG A 59 -17.91 -3.28 10.02
N GLU A 60 -18.71 -2.39 9.47
CA GLU A 60 -19.45 -2.65 8.24
C GLU A 60 -18.50 -2.87 7.06
N PRO A 61 -18.85 -3.74 6.11
CA PRO A 61 -18.06 -3.96 4.91
C PRO A 61 -17.78 -2.66 4.15
N GLY A 62 -16.50 -2.42 3.83
CA GLY A 62 -16.08 -1.20 3.13
C GLY A 62 -15.81 0.00 4.02
N ASP A 63 -16.05 -0.07 5.33
CA ASP A 63 -15.66 1.00 6.25
C ASP A 63 -14.13 1.09 6.35
N THR A 64 -13.57 2.15 5.80
CA THR A 64 -12.15 2.50 5.85
C THR A 64 -11.91 3.82 6.58
N GLN A 65 -12.90 4.32 7.31
CA GLN A 65 -12.77 5.57 8.06
C GLN A 65 -11.84 5.40 9.26
N THR A 66 -11.12 6.47 9.56
CA THR A 66 -10.22 6.54 10.71
C THR A 66 -10.93 7.25 11.86
N TYR A 67 -11.19 6.53 12.94
CA TYR A 67 -11.88 7.09 14.10
C TYR A 67 -10.88 7.61 15.13
N ALA A 68 -11.13 8.75 15.72
CA ALA A 68 -10.28 9.35 16.74
C ALA A 68 -10.06 8.44 17.95
N SER A 69 -11.08 7.67 18.35
CA SER A 69 -10.98 6.65 19.41
C SER A 69 -9.94 5.59 19.10
N ASP A 70 -9.91 5.08 17.85
CA ASP A 70 -8.97 4.06 17.42
C ASP A 70 -7.53 4.59 17.35
N VAL A 71 -7.36 5.81 16.83
CA VAL A 71 -6.05 6.50 16.79
C VAL A 71 -5.53 6.70 18.22
N ASN A 72 -6.36 7.19 19.13
CA ASN A 72 -5.98 7.40 20.53
C ASN A 72 -5.61 6.08 21.22
N ALA A 73 -6.33 5.00 20.96
CA ALA A 73 -6.04 3.68 21.49
C ALA A 73 -4.66 3.18 21.00
N LEU A 74 -4.34 3.40 19.71
CA LEU A 74 -3.03 3.06 19.13
C LEU A 74 -1.90 3.87 19.79
N LEU A 75 -2.05 5.19 19.91
CA LEU A 75 -1.04 6.04 20.51
C LEU A 75 -0.82 5.71 22.00
N THR A 76 -1.91 5.43 22.74
CA THR A 76 -1.83 5.01 24.14
C THR A 76 -1.14 3.65 24.27
N GLY A 77 -1.49 2.70 23.40
CA GLY A 77 -0.86 1.37 23.38
C GLY A 77 0.62 1.44 23.02
N ALA A 78 0.99 2.29 22.06
CA ALA A 78 2.37 2.48 21.64
C ALA A 78 3.26 3.06 22.76
N ARG A 79 2.74 3.99 23.56
CA ARG A 79 3.46 4.55 24.70
C ARG A 79 3.73 3.55 25.83
N LYS A 80 3.00 2.45 25.89
CA LYS A 80 3.32 1.35 26.82
C LYS A 80 4.59 0.61 26.42
N LEU A 81 4.91 0.58 25.12
CA LEU A 81 6.11 -0.05 24.57
C LEU A 81 7.27 0.95 24.46
N VAL A 82 6.96 2.20 24.12
CA VAL A 82 7.92 3.28 23.92
C VAL A 82 7.40 4.50 24.68
N PRO A 83 7.72 4.66 25.99
CA PRO A 83 7.13 5.69 26.84
C PRO A 83 7.37 7.13 26.39
N ASP A 84 8.52 7.41 25.77
CA ASP A 84 8.94 8.73 25.28
C ASP A 84 8.54 9.00 23.81
N LEU A 85 7.63 8.19 23.25
CA LEU A 85 7.16 8.36 21.87
C LEU A 85 6.48 9.72 21.67
N ASP A 86 7.03 10.56 20.78
CA ASP A 86 6.43 11.85 20.45
C ASP A 86 5.25 11.69 19.46
N THR A 87 4.07 11.61 20.00
CA THR A 87 2.84 11.44 19.21
C THR A 87 2.40 12.69 18.45
N ARG A 88 3.04 13.86 18.64
CA ARG A 88 2.81 15.08 17.85
C ARG A 88 3.37 14.96 16.44
N ARG A 89 4.19 13.95 16.19
CA ARG A 89 4.82 13.69 14.89
C ARG A 89 4.01 12.80 13.96
N VAL A 90 2.73 12.61 14.23
CA VAL A 90 1.83 11.89 13.31
C VAL A 90 1.75 12.64 11.99
N VAL A 91 2.13 11.98 10.90
CA VAL A 91 2.01 12.50 9.54
C VAL A 91 0.82 11.91 8.80
N ARG A 92 0.41 10.70 9.16
CA ARG A 92 -0.75 10.04 8.54
C ARG A 92 -1.38 9.02 9.48
N ALA A 93 -2.70 8.90 9.40
CA ALA A 93 -3.45 7.76 9.90
C ALA A 93 -4.31 7.22 8.75
N PHE A 94 -4.51 5.91 8.70
CA PHE A 94 -5.40 5.26 7.75
C PHE A 94 -5.93 3.95 8.31
N ALA A 95 -7.02 3.47 7.74
CA ALA A 95 -7.65 2.21 8.11
C ALA A 95 -7.82 1.30 6.89
N GLY A 96 -7.82 0.00 7.14
CA GLY A 96 -8.10 -1.01 6.13
C GLY A 96 -8.82 -2.20 6.74
N GLY A 97 -9.71 -2.82 5.97
CA GLY A 97 -10.47 -3.98 6.40
C GLY A 97 -9.76 -5.28 6.03
N ARG A 98 -9.75 -6.19 6.98
CA ARG A 98 -9.32 -7.57 6.76
C ARG A 98 -10.56 -8.43 6.59
N PRO A 99 -10.74 -9.09 5.45
CA PRO A 99 -11.83 -10.05 5.29
C PRO A 99 -11.52 -11.30 6.12
N VAL A 100 -12.41 -11.63 7.04
CA VAL A 100 -12.30 -12.82 7.89
C VAL A 100 -13.50 -13.69 7.65
N ILE A 101 -13.31 -14.99 7.42
CA ILE A 101 -14.42 -15.92 7.32
C ILE A 101 -15.04 -16.10 8.70
N GLN A 102 -16.36 -15.91 8.80
CA GLN A 102 -17.07 -16.05 10.05
C GLN A 102 -16.96 -17.48 10.59
N GLY A 103 -16.68 -17.62 11.87
CA GLY A 103 -16.58 -18.92 12.54
C GLY A 103 -15.21 -19.59 12.44
N THR A 104 -14.26 -19.01 11.67
CA THR A 104 -12.87 -19.47 11.62
C THR A 104 -11.90 -18.30 11.64
N ASN A 105 -10.67 -18.55 12.08
CA ASN A 105 -9.55 -17.59 11.97
C ASN A 105 -8.55 -17.99 10.89
N ASP A 106 -8.89 -18.99 10.08
CA ASP A 106 -7.99 -19.54 9.07
C ASP A 106 -8.39 -19.11 7.66
N PHE A 107 -7.46 -19.26 6.72
CA PHE A 107 -7.65 -19.02 5.30
C PHE A 107 -8.35 -20.22 4.65
N PHE A 108 -9.22 -19.94 3.70
CA PHE A 108 -9.71 -20.96 2.77
C PHE A 108 -8.90 -20.89 1.47
N ILE A 109 -8.29 -22.00 1.09
CA ILE A 109 -7.57 -22.14 -0.18
C ILE A 109 -8.05 -23.43 -0.82
N GLY A 110 -8.91 -23.32 -1.84
CA GLY A 110 -9.57 -24.49 -2.41
C GLY A 110 -10.46 -24.18 -3.61
N GLN A 111 -11.03 -25.25 -4.17
CA GLN A 111 -12.07 -25.13 -5.18
C GLN A 111 -13.41 -24.84 -4.49
N SER A 112 -14.24 -24.05 -5.12
CA SER A 112 -15.63 -23.81 -4.70
C SER A 112 -16.43 -25.11 -4.70
N ALA A 113 -17.19 -25.33 -3.64
CA ALA A 113 -18.12 -26.46 -3.58
C ALA A 113 -19.42 -26.17 -4.39
N VAL A 114 -19.69 -24.92 -4.70
CA VAL A 114 -20.93 -24.47 -5.34
C VAL A 114 -20.74 -24.20 -6.83
N VAL A 115 -19.59 -23.64 -7.22
CA VAL A 115 -19.31 -23.25 -8.60
C VAL A 115 -18.14 -24.08 -9.16
N PRO A 116 -18.39 -25.04 -10.04
CA PRO A 116 -17.34 -25.84 -10.66
C PRO A 116 -16.31 -24.95 -11.40
N GLY A 117 -15.03 -25.27 -11.23
CA GLY A 117 -13.94 -24.52 -11.88
C GLY A 117 -13.58 -23.18 -11.24
N LEU A 118 -14.26 -22.76 -10.17
CA LEU A 118 -13.88 -21.60 -9.39
C LEU A 118 -12.90 -22.02 -8.28
N PHE A 119 -11.70 -21.47 -8.30
CA PHE A 119 -10.71 -21.63 -7.24
C PHE A 119 -10.62 -20.34 -6.42
N GLN A 120 -10.54 -20.47 -5.10
CA GLN A 120 -10.65 -19.35 -4.17
C GLN A 120 -9.51 -19.35 -3.15
N ALA A 121 -8.97 -18.17 -2.88
CA ALA A 121 -8.17 -17.87 -1.70
C ALA A 121 -8.94 -16.81 -0.89
N ALA A 122 -9.74 -17.25 0.07
CA ALA A 122 -10.68 -16.42 0.81
C ALA A 122 -10.26 -16.24 2.28
N GLY A 123 -10.70 -15.16 2.90
CA GLY A 123 -10.39 -14.87 4.29
C GLY A 123 -8.91 -14.58 4.56
N ILE A 124 -8.17 -14.17 3.54
CA ILE A 124 -6.74 -13.87 3.68
C ILE A 124 -6.57 -12.58 4.47
N GLN A 125 -6.23 -12.75 5.72
CA GLN A 125 -5.89 -11.67 6.66
C GLN A 125 -4.38 -11.67 6.97
N SER A 126 -3.94 -11.06 8.05
CA SER A 126 -2.53 -11.14 8.48
C SER A 126 -2.19 -12.61 8.89
N PRO A 127 -1.08 -13.18 8.41
CA PRO A 127 0.03 -12.59 7.65
C PRO A 127 0.00 -12.82 6.13
N GLY A 128 -1.10 -12.55 5.46
CA GLY A 128 -1.34 -12.90 4.05
C GLY A 128 -0.22 -12.52 3.07
N VAL A 129 0.38 -11.34 3.21
CA VAL A 129 1.48 -10.92 2.33
C VAL A 129 2.70 -11.85 2.47
N ALA A 130 3.07 -12.20 3.70
CA ALA A 130 4.18 -13.12 3.94
C ALA A 130 3.86 -14.57 3.52
N SER A 131 2.57 -14.94 3.57
CA SER A 131 2.09 -16.28 3.20
C SER A 131 1.80 -16.42 1.70
N ALA A 132 1.81 -15.33 0.93
CA ALA A 132 1.40 -15.33 -0.48
C ALA A 132 2.13 -16.39 -1.34
N PRO A 133 3.44 -16.61 -1.22
CA PRO A 133 4.11 -17.69 -1.98
C PRO A 133 3.56 -19.08 -1.64
N ALA A 134 3.41 -19.41 -0.36
CA ALA A 134 2.85 -20.69 0.07
C ALA A 134 1.37 -20.86 -0.32
N ILE A 135 0.60 -19.79 -0.32
CA ILE A 135 -0.79 -19.78 -0.82
C ILE A 135 -0.81 -20.10 -2.31
N ALA A 136 0.11 -19.53 -3.10
CA ALA A 136 0.22 -19.81 -4.53
C ALA A 136 0.58 -21.27 -4.80
N GLU A 137 1.55 -21.83 -4.10
CA GLU A 137 1.93 -23.25 -4.18
C GLU A 137 0.76 -24.17 -3.81
N ARG A 138 0.05 -23.85 -2.72
CA ARG A 138 -1.14 -24.61 -2.33
C ARG A 138 -2.25 -24.52 -3.38
N MET A 139 -2.47 -23.36 -3.94
CA MET A 139 -3.48 -23.16 -5.00
C MET A 139 -3.13 -23.97 -6.26
N GLU A 140 -1.86 -23.99 -6.65
CA GLU A 140 -1.39 -24.82 -7.77
C GLU A 140 -1.71 -26.32 -7.53
N LEU A 141 -1.43 -26.84 -6.34
CA LEU A 141 -1.76 -28.22 -5.99
C LEU A 141 -3.27 -28.49 -6.08
N VAL A 142 -4.09 -27.59 -5.51
CA VAL A 142 -5.56 -27.71 -5.57
C VAL A 142 -6.06 -27.73 -7.02
N MET A 143 -5.50 -26.89 -7.87
CA MET A 143 -5.89 -26.85 -9.30
C MET A 143 -5.50 -28.15 -10.02
N ARG A 144 -4.31 -28.68 -9.77
CA ARG A 144 -3.86 -29.97 -10.35
C ARG A 144 -4.71 -31.15 -9.85
N GLU A 145 -5.03 -31.20 -8.56
CA GLU A 145 -5.91 -32.20 -7.95
C GLU A 145 -7.31 -32.17 -8.58
N ALA A 146 -7.78 -30.99 -9.00
CA ALA A 146 -9.05 -30.78 -9.72
C ALA A 146 -8.95 -31.07 -11.23
N GLY A 147 -7.82 -31.55 -11.74
CA GLY A 147 -7.62 -31.90 -13.14
C GLY A 147 -7.31 -30.72 -14.07
N VAL A 148 -6.94 -29.55 -13.53
CA VAL A 148 -6.52 -28.42 -14.37
C VAL A 148 -5.12 -28.68 -14.91
N GLU A 149 -4.97 -28.66 -16.23
CA GLU A 149 -3.67 -28.75 -16.86
C GLU A 149 -2.92 -27.40 -16.72
N LEU A 150 -1.80 -27.44 -16.00
CA LEU A 150 -0.91 -26.28 -15.83
C LEU A 150 0.40 -26.54 -16.55
N HIS A 151 0.77 -25.64 -17.45
CA HIS A 151 2.02 -25.70 -18.22
C HIS A 151 2.98 -24.62 -17.77
N GLU A 152 4.26 -24.97 -17.71
CA GLU A 152 5.31 -23.99 -17.47
C GLU A 152 5.41 -22.98 -18.65
N ARG A 153 5.60 -21.73 -18.30
CA ARG A 153 5.86 -20.68 -19.29
C ARG A 153 7.32 -20.74 -19.75
N ALA A 154 7.52 -21.05 -21.02
CA ALA A 154 8.86 -21.14 -21.60
C ALA A 154 9.64 -19.80 -21.55
N ASP A 155 8.93 -18.66 -21.53
CA ASP A 155 9.48 -17.30 -21.49
C ASP A 155 9.51 -16.72 -20.05
N TRP A 156 9.34 -17.56 -19.02
CA TRP A 156 9.32 -17.08 -17.64
C TRP A 156 10.69 -16.54 -17.21
N ASN A 157 10.71 -15.28 -16.80
CA ASN A 157 11.86 -14.65 -16.18
C ASN A 157 11.55 -14.34 -14.71
N PRO A 158 12.15 -15.07 -13.76
CA PRO A 158 11.93 -14.84 -12.33
C PRO A 158 12.62 -13.58 -11.81
N ILE A 159 13.52 -12.98 -12.59
CA ILE A 159 14.31 -11.83 -12.17
C ILE A 159 13.51 -10.55 -12.39
N ARG A 160 13.12 -9.92 -11.30
CA ARG A 160 12.55 -8.58 -11.30
C ARG A 160 13.59 -7.59 -10.79
N ARG A 161 14.06 -6.72 -11.66
CA ARG A 161 14.98 -5.64 -11.26
C ARG A 161 14.23 -4.65 -10.35
N ALA A 162 14.86 -4.27 -9.24
CA ALA A 162 14.38 -3.15 -8.42
C ALA A 162 14.41 -1.85 -9.26
N PRO A 163 13.42 -0.97 -9.10
CA PRO A 163 13.53 0.39 -9.65
C PRO A 163 14.70 1.11 -9.00
N ASP A 164 15.27 2.06 -9.73
CA ASP A 164 16.25 2.98 -9.14
C ASP A 164 15.57 3.78 -8.00
N ASP A 165 16.29 3.93 -6.90
CA ASP A 165 15.90 4.75 -5.73
C ASP A 165 16.94 5.87 -5.64
N PHE A 166 16.59 7.04 -6.18
CA PHE A 166 17.49 8.18 -6.28
C PHE A 166 17.94 8.68 -4.92
N ASP A 167 17.05 8.70 -3.91
CA ASP A 167 17.40 9.15 -2.56
C ASP A 167 18.55 8.35 -1.96
N ARG A 168 18.53 7.03 -2.14
CA ARG A 168 19.51 6.09 -1.57
C ARG A 168 20.70 5.78 -2.46
N ALA A 169 20.64 6.17 -3.72
CA ALA A 169 21.73 5.92 -4.66
C ALA A 169 23.01 6.62 -4.23
N PRO A 170 24.20 5.98 -4.38
CA PRO A 170 25.48 6.65 -4.21
C PRO A 170 25.63 7.82 -5.20
N LEU A 171 26.48 8.80 -4.87
CA LEU A 171 26.65 10.01 -5.69
C LEU A 171 27.00 9.69 -7.15
N ALA A 172 27.96 8.80 -7.37
CA ALA A 172 28.33 8.37 -8.74
C ALA A 172 27.13 7.83 -9.52
N ARG A 173 26.24 7.04 -8.86
CA ARG A 173 25.02 6.54 -9.52
C ARG A 173 24.03 7.65 -9.83
N LYS A 174 23.91 8.65 -8.95
CA LYS A 174 23.06 9.83 -9.20
C LYS A 174 23.56 10.62 -10.41
N GLU A 175 24.87 10.80 -10.53
CA GLU A 175 25.49 11.47 -11.67
C GLU A 175 25.22 10.71 -12.98
N GLU A 176 25.46 9.39 -13.01
CA GLU A 176 25.12 8.53 -14.15
C GLU A 176 23.64 8.63 -14.56
N LEU A 177 22.74 8.62 -13.59
CA LEU A 177 21.30 8.73 -13.85
C LEU A 177 20.97 10.08 -14.50
N ILE A 178 21.52 11.19 -13.95
CA ILE A 178 21.28 12.55 -14.47
C ILE A 178 21.87 12.71 -15.88
N GLU A 179 23.04 12.13 -16.14
CA GLU A 179 23.65 12.14 -17.47
C GLU A 179 22.82 11.34 -18.49
N SER A 180 22.22 10.22 -18.04
CA SER A 180 21.37 9.39 -18.91
C SER A 180 20.01 10.04 -19.25
N ASP A 181 19.42 10.78 -18.30
CA ASP A 181 18.17 11.51 -18.48
C ASP A 181 18.12 12.69 -17.48
N PRO A 182 18.09 13.95 -17.96
CA PRO A 182 18.01 15.13 -17.10
C PRO A 182 16.82 15.17 -16.15
N ALA A 183 15.77 14.38 -16.39
CA ALA A 183 14.61 14.26 -15.50
C ALA A 183 15.00 13.68 -14.12
N TRP A 184 16.11 12.96 -14.01
CA TRP A 184 16.67 12.51 -12.73
C TRP A 184 17.20 13.67 -11.87
N GLY A 185 17.60 14.78 -12.47
CA GLY A 185 18.02 15.99 -11.76
C GLY A 185 16.84 16.87 -11.30
N GLN A 186 15.63 16.60 -11.74
CA GLN A 186 14.45 17.40 -11.43
C GLN A 186 13.69 16.87 -10.22
N ILE A 187 14.08 17.28 -9.02
CA ILE A 187 13.41 16.84 -7.79
C ILE A 187 11.99 17.41 -7.72
N VAL A 188 10.99 16.52 -7.72
CA VAL A 188 9.55 16.82 -7.60
C VAL A 188 9.11 16.76 -6.15
N CYS A 189 9.40 15.66 -5.45
CA CYS A 189 9.10 15.51 -4.03
C CYS A 189 10.36 15.77 -3.18
N ARG A 190 10.43 16.93 -2.54
CA ARG A 190 11.60 17.31 -1.72
C ARG A 190 11.71 16.54 -0.40
N CYS A 191 10.57 16.13 0.19
CA CYS A 191 10.54 15.41 1.46
C CYS A 191 11.09 13.98 1.36
N GLU A 192 10.94 13.37 0.18
CA GLU A 192 11.36 11.99 -0.11
C GLU A 192 12.42 11.94 -1.23
N THR A 193 12.93 13.07 -1.65
CA THR A 193 13.96 13.24 -2.69
C THR A 193 13.64 12.49 -3.99
N VAL A 194 12.37 12.52 -4.41
CA VAL A 194 11.89 11.80 -5.61
C VAL A 194 11.99 12.69 -6.84
N PRO A 195 12.80 12.33 -7.85
CA PRO A 195 12.90 13.03 -9.12
C PRO A 195 11.74 12.73 -10.07
N GLU A 196 11.60 13.52 -11.11
CA GLU A 196 10.58 13.34 -12.14
C GLU A 196 10.73 12.00 -12.87
N ALA A 197 11.95 11.55 -13.14
CA ALA A 197 12.22 10.29 -13.81
C ALA A 197 11.66 9.08 -13.06
N GLU A 198 11.74 9.05 -11.71
CA GLU A 198 11.12 7.98 -10.91
C GLU A 198 9.60 7.98 -11.02
N ILE A 199 8.98 9.17 -11.05
CA ILE A 199 7.53 9.30 -11.22
C ILE A 199 7.11 8.78 -12.59
N VAL A 200 7.83 9.18 -13.64
CA VAL A 200 7.59 8.71 -15.01
C VAL A 200 7.76 7.18 -15.10
N ALA A 201 8.82 6.65 -14.50
CA ALA A 201 9.03 5.20 -14.43
C ALA A 201 7.90 4.47 -13.70
N ALA A 202 7.37 5.06 -12.62
CA ALA A 202 6.24 4.50 -11.87
C ALA A 202 4.93 4.49 -12.69
N ILE A 203 4.75 5.44 -13.61
CA ILE A 203 3.60 5.52 -14.51
C ILE A 203 3.74 4.53 -15.67
N ARG A 204 4.90 4.46 -16.31
CA ARG A 204 5.15 3.67 -17.53
C ARG A 204 5.33 2.16 -17.29
N ARG A 205 5.70 1.75 -16.08
CA ARG A 205 5.88 0.31 -15.75
C ARG A 205 4.57 -0.45 -15.81
N ARG A 206 4.61 -1.78 -15.87
CA ARG A 206 3.42 -2.63 -15.82
C ARG A 206 3.33 -3.40 -14.51
N PRO A 207 2.22 -3.29 -13.73
CA PRO A 207 1.14 -2.30 -13.86
C PRO A 207 1.59 -0.88 -13.48
N GLY A 208 1.23 0.10 -14.29
CA GLY A 208 1.58 1.51 -14.09
C GLY A 208 0.71 2.23 -13.07
N ALA A 209 1.18 3.41 -12.65
CA ALA A 209 0.35 4.32 -11.86
C ALA A 209 -0.58 5.11 -12.78
N VAL A 210 -1.86 5.18 -12.45
CA VAL A 210 -2.88 5.95 -13.17
C VAL A 210 -3.54 7.03 -12.30
N SER A 211 -3.06 7.19 -11.07
CA SER A 211 -3.57 8.15 -10.09
C SER A 211 -2.46 8.68 -9.19
N VAL A 212 -2.71 9.75 -8.47
CA VAL A 212 -1.73 10.36 -7.56
C VAL A 212 -1.31 9.40 -6.44
N GLU A 213 -2.26 8.73 -5.81
CA GLU A 213 -1.97 7.70 -4.80
C GLU A 213 -1.29 6.47 -5.43
N GLY A 214 -1.58 6.17 -6.70
CA GLY A 214 -0.86 5.16 -7.48
C GLY A 214 0.63 5.47 -7.63
N VAL A 215 0.99 6.71 -7.95
CA VAL A 215 2.37 7.20 -7.99
C VAL A 215 2.99 7.12 -6.60
N LYS A 216 2.32 7.66 -5.59
CA LYS A 216 2.79 7.68 -4.20
C LYS A 216 3.17 6.29 -3.68
N ARG A 217 2.33 5.27 -3.95
CA ARG A 217 2.59 3.88 -3.52
C ARG A 217 3.76 3.22 -4.26
N ARG A 218 4.19 3.75 -5.40
CA ARG A 218 5.25 3.17 -6.23
C ARG A 218 6.62 3.82 -6.06
N CYS A 219 6.65 5.14 -5.88
CA CYS A 219 7.91 5.89 -5.76
C CYS A 219 7.97 6.81 -4.53
N ARG A 220 6.98 6.76 -3.62
CA ARG A 220 6.91 7.54 -2.38
C ARG A 220 6.69 9.05 -2.55
N ALA A 221 6.56 9.58 -3.75
CA ALA A 221 6.20 11.00 -3.94
C ALA A 221 4.92 11.34 -3.18
N GLY A 222 5.01 12.25 -2.19
CA GLY A 222 3.89 12.61 -1.33
C GLY A 222 3.79 11.86 0.01
N MET A 223 4.71 10.93 0.31
CA MET A 223 4.72 10.20 1.61
C MET A 223 5.43 10.96 2.74
N GLY A 224 6.17 12.02 2.44
CA GLY A 224 6.90 12.79 3.46
C GLY A 224 5.98 13.66 4.31
N ARG A 225 6.58 14.40 5.25
CA ARG A 225 5.87 15.17 6.28
C ARG A 225 4.80 16.15 5.75
N CYS A 226 4.98 16.70 4.54
CA CYS A 226 4.00 17.63 3.95
C CYS A 226 2.79 16.93 3.32
N GLN A 227 2.79 15.60 3.22
CA GLN A 227 1.70 14.77 2.68
C GLN A 227 1.15 15.33 1.36
N SER A 228 2.02 15.49 0.36
CA SER A 228 1.75 16.01 -0.98
C SER A 228 1.55 17.52 -1.09
N GLY A 229 1.59 18.29 0.00
CA GLY A 229 1.30 19.74 0.00
C GLY A 229 2.12 20.57 -0.97
N PHE A 230 3.31 20.12 -1.40
CA PHE A 230 4.14 20.83 -2.39
C PHE A 230 4.26 20.11 -3.74
N CYS A 231 4.27 18.78 -3.75
CA CYS A 231 4.55 18.03 -4.98
C CYS A 231 3.30 17.65 -5.78
N GLN A 232 2.10 17.72 -5.20
CA GLN A 232 0.89 17.19 -5.81
C GLN A 232 0.57 17.80 -7.16
N SER A 233 0.66 19.13 -7.31
CA SER A 233 0.40 19.82 -8.58
C SER A 233 1.35 19.38 -9.69
N ARG A 234 2.64 19.15 -9.36
CA ARG A 234 3.61 18.64 -10.32
C ARG A 234 3.34 17.17 -10.66
N VAL A 235 2.96 16.35 -9.68
CA VAL A 235 2.58 14.94 -9.92
C VAL A 235 1.36 14.85 -10.82
N VAL A 236 0.35 15.71 -10.62
CA VAL A 236 -0.83 15.80 -11.51
C VAL A 236 -0.42 16.17 -12.93
N ALA A 237 0.44 17.18 -13.11
CA ALA A 237 0.91 17.59 -14.43
C ALA A 237 1.71 16.48 -15.14
N ILE A 238 2.54 15.75 -14.41
CA ILE A 238 3.29 14.62 -14.96
C ILE A 238 2.33 13.49 -15.36
N LEU A 239 1.37 13.14 -14.49
CA LEU A 239 0.36 12.12 -14.80
C LEU A 239 -0.45 12.50 -16.04
N ALA A 240 -0.96 13.72 -16.12
CA ALA A 240 -1.72 14.21 -17.27
C ALA A 240 -0.91 14.07 -18.57
N ARG A 241 0.35 14.51 -18.55
CA ARG A 241 1.27 14.39 -19.70
C ARG A 241 1.49 12.93 -20.10
N GLU A 242 1.81 12.05 -19.15
CA GLU A 242 2.16 10.66 -19.43
C GLU A 242 0.96 9.81 -19.84
N LEU A 243 -0.24 10.13 -19.34
CA LEU A 243 -1.48 9.45 -19.67
C LEU A 243 -2.19 10.06 -20.90
N GLY A 244 -1.77 11.26 -21.36
CA GLY A 244 -2.38 11.94 -22.48
C GLY A 244 -3.78 12.47 -22.18
N CYS A 245 -4.03 12.94 -20.95
CA CYS A 245 -5.31 13.46 -20.50
C CYS A 245 -5.17 14.87 -19.91
N GLU A 246 -6.30 15.54 -19.67
CA GLU A 246 -6.31 16.84 -19.02
C GLU A 246 -6.04 16.71 -17.50
N PRO A 247 -5.44 17.71 -16.85
CA PRO A 247 -5.21 17.69 -15.40
C PRO A 247 -6.49 17.50 -14.56
N SER A 248 -7.64 17.92 -15.06
CA SER A 248 -8.96 17.74 -14.44
C SER A 248 -9.46 16.28 -14.50
N GLU A 249 -8.88 15.45 -15.35
CA GLU A 249 -9.21 14.04 -15.46
C GLU A 249 -8.35 13.16 -14.55
N VAL A 250 -7.27 13.73 -13.99
CA VAL A 250 -6.39 13.01 -13.06
C VAL A 250 -7.08 12.82 -11.72
N LEU A 251 -7.15 11.55 -11.28
CA LEU A 251 -7.76 11.18 -10.00
C LEU A 251 -6.75 11.15 -8.86
N LEU A 252 -7.22 11.42 -7.64
CA LEU A 252 -6.44 11.14 -6.44
C LEU A 252 -6.22 9.64 -6.29
N GLU A 253 -7.28 8.85 -6.38
CA GLU A 253 -7.26 7.38 -6.25
C GLU A 253 -8.33 6.72 -7.14
N ASP A 254 -9.57 6.68 -6.70
CA ASP A 254 -10.69 6.03 -7.35
C ASP A 254 -11.59 7.00 -8.11
N ALA A 255 -12.53 6.48 -8.88
CA ALA A 255 -13.54 7.27 -9.59
C ALA A 255 -14.26 8.24 -8.65
N GLY A 256 -14.41 9.49 -9.07
CA GLY A 256 -15.01 10.55 -8.27
C GLY A 256 -14.04 11.31 -7.36
N SER A 257 -12.74 10.98 -7.37
CA SER A 257 -11.72 11.65 -6.54
C SER A 257 -10.89 12.68 -7.31
N TRP A 258 -11.53 13.54 -8.08
CA TRP A 258 -10.86 14.60 -8.84
C TRP A 258 -10.19 15.62 -7.91
N LEU A 259 -9.02 16.10 -8.30
CA LEU A 259 -8.23 17.10 -7.57
C LEU A 259 -8.40 18.51 -8.14
N VAL A 260 -8.79 18.60 -9.39
CA VAL A 260 -8.90 19.86 -10.15
C VAL A 260 -10.20 19.83 -10.92
N GLU A 261 -11.02 20.86 -10.78
CA GLU A 261 -12.28 20.99 -11.52
C GLU A 261 -12.09 21.60 -12.93
N GLY A 262 -11.05 22.43 -13.10
CA GLY A 262 -10.75 23.10 -14.35
C GLY A 262 -9.96 24.40 -14.16
N PRO A 263 -9.75 25.18 -15.22
CA PRO A 263 -9.04 26.45 -15.15
C PRO A 263 -9.86 27.51 -14.41
N LEU A 264 -9.20 28.28 -13.51
CA LEU A 264 -9.81 29.38 -12.76
C LEU A 264 -10.37 30.50 -13.65
N LYS A 265 -9.73 30.71 -14.81
CA LYS A 265 -10.22 31.65 -15.83
C LYS A 265 -10.84 30.80 -16.92
N GLY A 266 -12.16 30.83 -17.03
CA GLY A 266 -12.89 30.11 -18.06
C GLY A 266 -12.30 30.39 -19.44
N VAL A 267 -12.09 29.33 -20.18
CA VAL A 267 -11.85 29.45 -21.62
C VAL A 267 -13.10 30.06 -22.22
N ARG A 268 -12.97 31.27 -22.74
CA ARG A 268 -14.04 31.94 -23.53
C ARG A 268 -14.14 31.27 -24.88
#